data_b232527527903625f23887a2dce8c6dd
#
_entry.id   b232527527903625f23887a2dce8c6dd
#
_cell.length_a   1.000
_cell.length_b   1.000
_cell.length_c   1.000
_cell.angle_alpha   90.00
_cell.angle_beta   90.00
_cell.angle_gamma   90.00
#
_symmetry.space_group_name_H-M   'P 1'
#
loop_
_entity.id
_entity.type
_entity.pdbx_description
1 polymer ?
#
loop_
_entity_poly.entity_id
_entity_poly.type
_entity_poly.pdbx_seq_one_letter_code
_entity_poly.pdbx_strand_id
1 'polypeptide(L)'
;QEKYNARVLYVDTDAHHGDGVQWSFYDDDQVCTFSIHETGRYLFPGTGNINERGQGNGYGYSFNIPIDAFTEDESWLYAYETAFREITEFFKPDVILTQNGADSHYFDPLTHLSATMRIYERIPKLAHELAHQYCNGKWIAVGGGGYDIWRVIPRAWSRIWMEMNESSHVNG
;
A
#
# COMPACT_ATOMS: atom_id res chain seq x y z
N GLN A 1 10.02 4.85 16.44
CA GLN A 1 9.74 6.27 16.29
C GLN A 1 10.28 7.08 17.48
N GLU A 2 9.78 6.92 18.68
CA GLU A 2 10.22 7.65 19.88
C GLU A 2 11.75 7.64 20.08
N LYS A 3 12.39 6.50 19.77
CA LYS A 3 13.84 6.34 19.94
C LYS A 3 14.68 7.04 18.87
N TYR A 4 14.15 7.15 17.64
CA TYR A 4 14.93 7.62 16.48
C TYR A 4 14.36 8.86 15.82
N ASN A 5 13.21 9.35 16.27
CA ASN A 5 12.48 10.48 15.68
C ASN A 5 12.33 10.34 14.14
N ALA A 6 12.03 9.14 13.69
CA ALA A 6 11.96 8.80 12.28
C ALA A 6 10.57 9.07 11.70
N ARG A 7 10.52 9.64 10.50
CA ARG A 7 9.30 9.83 9.72
C ARG A 7 9.00 8.57 8.93
N VAL A 8 7.86 7.96 9.17
CA VAL A 8 7.46 6.68 8.58
C VAL A 8 6.31 6.88 7.59
N LEU A 9 6.50 6.50 6.34
CA LEU A 9 5.40 6.39 5.38
C LEU A 9 4.93 4.93 5.34
N TYR A 10 3.71 4.70 5.83
CA TYR A 10 3.02 3.42 5.75
C TYR A 10 2.14 3.42 4.51
N VAL A 11 2.34 2.42 3.65
CA VAL A 11 1.61 2.25 2.39
C VAL A 11 0.90 0.91 2.41
N ASP A 12 -0.41 0.93 2.35
CA ASP A 12 -1.27 -0.24 2.41
C ASP A 12 -1.91 -0.51 1.04
N THR A 13 -1.63 -1.68 0.47
CA THR A 13 -2.16 -2.12 -0.83
C THR A 13 -3.10 -3.32 -0.72
N ASP A 14 -3.50 -3.66 0.50
CA ASP A 14 -4.57 -4.61 0.78
C ASP A 14 -5.90 -4.11 0.16
N ALA A 15 -6.76 -5.01 -0.29
CA ALA A 15 -8.07 -4.61 -0.78
C ALA A 15 -8.97 -4.06 0.33
N HIS A 16 -8.68 -4.36 1.59
CA HIS A 16 -9.37 -3.80 2.74
C HIS A 16 -8.66 -2.53 3.24
N HIS A 17 -9.42 -1.57 3.72
CA HIS A 17 -8.83 -0.36 4.31
C HIS A 17 -7.92 -0.69 5.50
N GLY A 18 -6.73 -0.11 5.53
CA GLY A 18 -5.76 -0.26 6.61
C GLY A 18 -6.13 0.54 7.86
N ASP A 19 -7.33 0.30 8.39
CA ASP A 19 -7.97 1.08 9.45
C ASP A 19 -7.21 1.04 10.77
N GLY A 20 -6.69 -0.12 11.16
CA GLY A 20 -5.97 -0.28 12.43
C GLY A 20 -4.73 0.59 12.52
N VAL A 21 -3.95 0.69 11.43
CA VAL A 21 -2.77 1.57 11.37
C VAL A 21 -3.19 3.03 11.27
N GLN A 22 -4.18 3.35 10.41
CA GLN A 22 -4.71 4.71 10.30
C GLN A 22 -5.13 5.26 11.66
N TRP A 23 -5.96 4.54 12.41
CA TRP A 23 -6.45 5.00 13.71
C TRP A 23 -5.37 5.09 14.79
N SER A 24 -4.35 4.21 14.73
CA SER A 24 -3.25 4.22 15.69
C SER A 24 -2.35 5.45 15.57
N PHE A 25 -2.28 6.05 14.38
CA PHE A 25 -1.44 7.21 14.09
C PHE A 25 -2.23 8.43 13.58
N TYR A 26 -3.54 8.48 13.88
CA TYR A 26 -4.44 9.47 13.31
C TYR A 26 -4.18 10.91 13.75
N ASP A 27 -3.47 11.10 14.87
CA ASP A 27 -3.06 12.40 15.42
C ASP A 27 -1.53 12.62 15.44
N ASP A 28 -0.78 11.76 14.73
CA ASP A 28 0.69 11.76 14.67
C ASP A 28 1.19 12.31 13.31
N ASP A 29 1.98 13.37 13.31
CA ASP A 29 2.57 13.99 12.13
C ASP A 29 3.90 13.34 11.69
N GLN A 30 4.42 12.38 12.47
CA GLN A 30 5.61 11.62 12.12
C GLN A 30 5.30 10.32 11.36
N VAL A 31 4.04 9.91 11.35
CA VAL A 31 3.57 8.74 10.59
C VAL A 31 2.53 9.17 9.57
N CYS A 32 2.87 9.03 8.30
CA CYS A 32 1.93 9.24 7.21
C CYS A 32 1.36 7.90 6.77
N THR A 33 0.04 7.77 6.73
CA THR A 33 -0.64 6.56 6.24
C THR A 33 -1.24 6.80 4.87
N PHE A 34 -1.03 5.85 3.96
CA PHE A 34 -1.66 5.81 2.65
C PHE A 34 -2.26 4.42 2.42
N SER A 35 -3.55 4.36 2.15
CA SER A 35 -4.27 3.12 1.82
C SER A 35 -5.04 3.28 0.52
N ILE A 36 -4.82 2.35 -0.41
CA ILE A 36 -5.63 2.16 -1.62
C ILE A 36 -6.41 0.86 -1.48
N HIS A 37 -7.73 0.92 -1.50
CA HIS A 37 -8.59 -0.20 -1.10
C HIS A 37 -9.94 -0.14 -1.81
N GLU A 38 -10.62 -1.27 -1.87
CA GLU A 38 -12.02 -1.30 -2.33
C GLU A 38 -12.90 -0.49 -1.39
N THR A 39 -13.79 0.31 -1.95
CA THR A 39 -14.62 1.24 -1.17
C THR A 39 -15.37 0.55 -0.01
N GLY A 40 -15.31 1.17 1.16
CA GLY A 40 -16.03 0.74 2.35
C GLY A 40 -17.57 0.75 2.23
N ARG A 41 -18.13 1.17 1.07
CA ARG A 41 -19.57 1.00 0.79
C ARG A 41 -19.97 -0.47 0.69
N TYR A 42 -19.03 -1.35 0.33
CA TYR A 42 -19.29 -2.75 0.07
C TYR A 42 -18.39 -3.67 0.86
N LEU A 43 -17.15 -3.24 1.13
CA LEU A 43 -16.15 -4.08 1.76
C LEU A 43 -15.89 -3.69 3.21
N PHE A 44 -15.61 -4.70 4.05
CA PHE A 44 -15.11 -4.50 5.41
C PHE A 44 -13.78 -3.71 5.38
N PRO A 45 -13.51 -2.83 6.33
CA PRO A 45 -14.27 -2.52 7.56
C PRO A 45 -15.34 -1.42 7.40
N GLY A 46 -15.57 -0.91 6.20
CA GLY A 46 -16.57 0.13 5.95
C GLY A 46 -16.06 1.56 6.18
N THR A 47 -14.75 1.73 6.36
CA THR A 47 -14.05 2.99 6.57
C THR A 47 -13.09 3.29 5.41
N GLY A 48 -12.23 4.30 5.53
CA GLY A 48 -11.29 4.68 4.49
C GLY A 48 -11.84 5.68 3.47
N ASN A 49 -12.71 6.58 3.92
CA ASN A 49 -13.21 7.64 3.06
C ASN A 49 -12.12 8.69 2.81
N ILE A 50 -12.15 9.33 1.64
CA ILE A 50 -11.21 10.42 1.27
C ILE A 50 -11.18 11.58 2.26
N ASN A 51 -12.22 11.73 3.08
CA ASN A 51 -12.31 12.76 4.11
C ASN A 51 -11.65 12.35 5.44
N GLU A 52 -11.23 11.13 5.59
CA GLU A 52 -10.48 10.64 6.76
C GLU A 52 -9.01 11.04 6.60
N ARG A 53 -8.67 12.25 7.02
CA ARG A 53 -7.38 12.91 6.74
C ARG A 53 -6.47 13.08 7.95
N GLY A 54 -6.74 12.39 9.06
CA GLY A 54 -6.07 12.63 10.33
C GLY A 54 -6.81 13.67 11.19
N GLN A 55 -6.30 13.88 12.39
CA GLN A 55 -6.80 14.88 13.33
C GLN A 55 -5.63 15.51 14.10
N GLY A 56 -5.89 16.64 14.79
CA GLY A 56 -4.86 17.28 15.60
C GLY A 56 -3.58 17.55 14.81
N ASN A 57 -2.44 17.11 15.34
CA ASN A 57 -1.14 17.24 14.67
C ASN A 57 -1.03 16.34 13.42
N GLY A 58 -1.76 15.21 13.39
CA GLY A 58 -1.80 14.30 12.26
C GLY A 58 -2.74 14.72 11.12
N TYR A 59 -3.40 15.87 11.22
CA TYR A 59 -4.27 16.35 10.14
C TYR A 59 -3.49 16.61 8.84
N GLY A 60 -3.86 15.92 7.76
CA GLY A 60 -3.18 15.98 6.48
C GLY A 60 -2.12 14.88 6.28
N TYR A 61 -1.97 13.94 7.23
CA TYR A 61 -1.03 12.82 7.16
C TYR A 61 -1.71 11.45 7.03
N SER A 62 -3.01 11.41 6.74
CA SER A 62 -3.75 10.20 6.40
C SER A 62 -4.39 10.36 5.02
N PHE A 63 -4.09 9.44 4.11
CA PHE A 63 -4.54 9.46 2.72
C PHE A 63 -5.26 8.16 2.37
N ASN A 64 -6.45 8.29 1.80
CA ASN A 64 -7.29 7.17 1.40
C ASN A 64 -7.72 7.30 -0.07
N ILE A 65 -7.57 6.22 -0.82
CA ILE A 65 -8.10 6.09 -2.17
C ILE A 65 -9.07 4.91 -2.19
N PRO A 66 -10.35 5.14 -1.84
CA PRO A 66 -11.38 4.14 -2.04
C PRO A 66 -11.69 4.01 -3.53
N ILE A 67 -11.52 2.81 -4.07
CA ILE A 67 -11.80 2.48 -5.48
C ILE A 67 -13.05 1.61 -5.58
N ASP A 68 -13.73 1.68 -6.71
CA ASP A 68 -14.95 0.90 -6.91
C ASP A 68 -14.64 -0.58 -7.17
N ALA A 69 -15.60 -1.44 -6.84
CA ALA A 69 -15.56 -2.86 -7.22
C ALA A 69 -15.31 -3.00 -8.73
N PHE A 70 -14.63 -4.07 -9.12
CA PHE A 70 -14.25 -4.39 -10.50
C PHE A 70 -13.23 -3.42 -11.14
N THR A 71 -12.59 -2.56 -10.33
CA THR A 71 -11.47 -1.75 -10.81
C THR A 71 -10.35 -2.65 -11.32
N GLU A 72 -9.89 -2.38 -12.54
CA GLU A 72 -8.83 -3.11 -13.24
C GLU A 72 -7.46 -2.44 -13.07
N ASP A 73 -6.41 -3.12 -13.52
CA ASP A 73 -5.00 -2.75 -13.36
C ASP A 73 -4.69 -1.29 -13.73
N GLU A 74 -5.18 -0.79 -14.87
CA GLU A 74 -4.80 0.54 -15.35
C GLU A 74 -5.27 1.64 -14.40
N SER A 75 -6.52 1.60 -14.00
CA SER A 75 -7.08 2.59 -13.06
C SER A 75 -6.45 2.45 -11.68
N TRP A 76 -6.26 1.21 -11.21
CA TRP A 76 -5.63 0.92 -9.95
C TRP A 76 -4.20 1.46 -9.90
N LEU A 77 -3.39 1.12 -10.91
CA LEU A 77 -1.99 1.56 -10.99
C LEU A 77 -1.86 3.07 -11.15
N TYR A 78 -2.69 3.69 -11.97
CA TYR A 78 -2.68 5.14 -12.12
C TYR A 78 -2.89 5.86 -10.79
N ALA A 79 -3.91 5.43 -10.02
CA ALA A 79 -4.22 6.00 -8.72
C ALA A 79 -3.09 5.76 -7.71
N TYR A 80 -2.60 4.52 -7.63
CA TYR A 80 -1.52 4.12 -6.73
C TYR A 80 -0.22 4.87 -7.01
N GLU A 81 0.26 4.82 -8.26
CA GLU A 81 1.55 5.40 -8.62
C GLU A 81 1.57 6.92 -8.45
N THR A 82 0.50 7.59 -8.88
CA THR A 82 0.38 9.04 -8.73
C THR A 82 0.40 9.43 -7.25
N ALA A 83 -0.47 8.83 -6.46
CA ALA A 83 -0.57 9.17 -5.04
C ALA A 83 0.70 8.81 -4.27
N PHE A 84 1.27 7.63 -4.48
CA PHE A 84 2.47 7.22 -3.75
C PHE A 84 3.66 8.15 -4.03
N ARG A 85 3.86 8.59 -5.27
CA ARG A 85 4.90 9.56 -5.62
C ARG A 85 4.66 10.93 -4.95
N GLU A 86 3.46 11.46 -5.09
CA GLU A 86 3.11 12.77 -4.53
C GLU A 86 3.18 12.79 -2.99
N ILE A 87 2.67 11.74 -2.33
CA ILE A 87 2.74 11.60 -0.87
C ILE A 87 4.18 11.46 -0.41
N THR A 88 5.01 10.67 -1.09
CA THR A 88 6.42 10.49 -0.73
C THR A 88 7.19 11.80 -0.87
N GLU A 89 6.98 12.54 -1.95
CA GLU A 89 7.60 13.86 -2.16
C GLU A 89 7.15 14.89 -1.11
N PHE A 90 5.88 14.91 -0.79
CA PHE A 90 5.31 15.78 0.26
C PHE A 90 5.87 15.43 1.65
N PHE A 91 5.80 14.16 2.02
CA PHE A 91 6.10 13.72 3.38
C PHE A 91 7.61 13.58 3.64
N LYS A 92 8.41 13.21 2.63
CA LYS A 92 9.87 12.97 2.72
C LYS A 92 10.21 12.03 3.88
N PRO A 93 9.82 10.76 3.78
CA PRO A 93 10.01 9.78 4.86
C PRO A 93 11.47 9.42 5.07
N ASP A 94 11.80 8.99 6.28
CA ASP A 94 13.07 8.33 6.60
C ASP A 94 13.03 6.83 6.32
N VAL A 95 11.82 6.24 6.30
CA VAL A 95 11.59 4.83 5.99
C VAL A 95 10.21 4.66 5.34
N ILE A 96 10.12 3.79 4.35
CA ILE A 96 8.87 3.32 3.76
C ILE A 96 8.56 1.93 4.32
N LEU A 97 7.32 1.74 4.79
CA LEU A 97 6.79 0.45 5.21
C LEU A 97 5.58 0.12 4.33
N THR A 98 5.63 -0.99 3.61
CA THR A 98 4.52 -1.44 2.77
C THR A 98 3.83 -2.67 3.36
N GLN A 99 2.50 -2.61 3.47
CA GLN A 99 1.63 -3.77 3.68
C GLN A 99 1.18 -4.25 2.29
N ASN A 100 1.46 -5.51 1.99
CA ASN A 100 1.35 -6.05 0.64
C ASN A 100 0.28 -7.15 0.60
N GLY A 101 -0.96 -6.79 0.90
CA GLY A 101 -2.11 -7.67 0.71
C GLY A 101 -2.23 -8.10 -0.75
N ALA A 102 -2.56 -9.35 -0.98
CA ALA A 102 -2.69 -9.93 -2.32
C ALA A 102 -4.15 -10.18 -2.73
N ASP A 103 -5.08 -9.62 -1.99
CA ASP A 103 -6.51 -9.81 -2.12
C ASP A 103 -7.20 -8.87 -3.12
N SER A 104 -6.48 -7.92 -3.70
CA SER A 104 -6.98 -7.14 -4.84
C SER A 104 -7.05 -7.93 -6.14
N HIS A 105 -6.48 -9.15 -6.19
CA HIS A 105 -6.45 -9.97 -7.39
C HIS A 105 -7.84 -10.55 -7.71
N TYR A 106 -8.23 -10.56 -8.98
CA TYR A 106 -9.54 -11.03 -9.45
C TYR A 106 -9.88 -12.50 -9.10
N PHE A 107 -8.91 -13.29 -8.67
CA PHE A 107 -9.13 -14.64 -8.12
C PHE A 107 -9.42 -14.67 -6.63
N ASP A 108 -9.31 -13.54 -5.94
CA ASP A 108 -9.57 -13.53 -4.51
C ASP A 108 -11.05 -13.81 -4.21
N PRO A 109 -11.34 -14.70 -3.27
CA PRO A 109 -12.73 -15.06 -2.97
C PRO A 109 -13.49 -14.06 -2.09
N LEU A 110 -12.80 -13.09 -1.49
CA LEU A 110 -13.38 -12.19 -0.49
C LEU A 110 -13.61 -10.76 -0.98
N THR A 111 -12.94 -10.37 -2.06
CA THR A 111 -12.98 -8.99 -2.58
C THR A 111 -13.54 -8.97 -4.00
N HIS A 112 -13.82 -7.78 -4.51
CA HIS A 112 -14.44 -7.61 -5.81
C HIS A 112 -13.57 -6.83 -6.81
N LEU A 113 -12.31 -6.58 -6.48
CA LEU A 113 -11.38 -5.92 -7.40
C LEU A 113 -10.99 -6.86 -8.54
N SER A 114 -10.67 -6.30 -9.68
CA SER A 114 -10.33 -7.06 -10.90
C SER A 114 -8.87 -6.90 -11.30
N ALA A 115 -7.99 -6.69 -10.33
CA ALA A 115 -6.56 -6.59 -10.60
C ALA A 115 -5.93 -7.95 -10.97
N THR A 116 -4.86 -7.89 -11.76
CA THR A 116 -4.06 -9.06 -12.15
C THR A 116 -2.70 -9.05 -11.48
N MET A 117 -1.84 -10.01 -11.84
CA MET A 117 -0.45 -10.04 -11.35
C MET A 117 0.36 -8.78 -11.72
N ARG A 118 -0.12 -7.98 -12.66
CA ARG A 118 0.55 -6.75 -13.10
C ARG A 118 0.71 -5.73 -11.97
N ILE A 119 -0.29 -5.57 -11.10
CA ILE A 119 -0.14 -4.65 -9.96
C ILE A 119 0.93 -5.14 -8.98
N TYR A 120 1.01 -6.46 -8.72
CA TYR A 120 1.98 -7.05 -7.81
C TYR A 120 3.42 -7.06 -8.33
N GLU A 121 3.60 -6.84 -9.62
CA GLU A 121 4.91 -6.55 -10.21
C GLU A 121 5.30 -5.09 -10.00
N ARG A 122 4.33 -4.19 -10.10
CA ARG A 122 4.58 -2.75 -10.07
C ARG A 122 4.69 -2.19 -8.65
N ILE A 123 3.91 -2.72 -7.70
CA ILE A 123 3.93 -2.30 -6.30
C ILE A 123 5.35 -2.33 -5.71
N PRO A 124 6.07 -3.47 -5.70
CA PRO A 124 7.40 -3.52 -5.13
C PRO A 124 8.43 -2.69 -5.89
N LYS A 125 8.34 -2.62 -7.22
CA LYS A 125 9.24 -1.79 -8.04
C LYS A 125 9.15 -0.32 -7.66
N LEU A 126 7.94 0.20 -7.50
CA LEU A 126 7.77 1.60 -7.12
C LEU A 126 8.22 1.86 -5.68
N ALA A 127 7.92 0.94 -4.76
CA ALA A 127 8.37 1.05 -3.38
C ALA A 127 9.90 1.06 -3.27
N HIS A 128 10.57 0.18 -4.00
CA HIS A 128 12.03 0.11 -4.09
C HIS A 128 12.64 1.39 -4.67
N GLU A 129 12.10 1.86 -5.80
CA GLU A 129 12.51 3.11 -6.45
C GLU A 129 12.42 4.29 -5.48
N LEU A 130 11.26 4.48 -4.85
CA LEU A 130 11.04 5.60 -3.93
C LEU A 130 11.85 5.48 -2.63
N ALA A 131 12.06 4.27 -2.13
CA ALA A 131 12.90 4.06 -0.96
C ALA A 131 14.36 4.46 -1.24
N HIS A 132 14.90 4.11 -2.39
CA HIS A 132 16.24 4.56 -2.78
C HIS A 132 16.30 6.06 -2.99
N GLN A 133 15.28 6.65 -3.60
CA GLN A 133 15.24 8.08 -3.87
C GLN A 133 15.14 8.94 -2.60
N TYR A 134 14.32 8.52 -1.62
CA TYR A 134 13.97 9.37 -0.46
C TYR A 134 14.51 8.86 0.88
N CYS A 135 14.71 7.56 1.04
CA CYS A 135 14.97 6.90 2.32
C CYS A 135 16.34 6.18 2.40
N ASN A 136 17.26 6.42 1.46
CA ASN A 136 18.53 5.67 1.36
C ASN A 136 18.32 4.14 1.31
N GLY A 137 17.28 3.68 0.59
CA GLY A 137 16.95 2.28 0.45
C GLY A 137 16.25 1.65 1.66
N LYS A 138 15.84 2.42 2.67
CA LYS A 138 15.16 1.87 3.84
C LYS A 138 13.70 1.55 3.53
N TRP A 139 13.47 0.32 3.15
CA TRP A 139 12.16 -0.24 2.87
C TRP A 139 11.91 -1.49 3.69
N ILE A 140 10.74 -1.55 4.32
CA ILE A 140 10.24 -2.71 5.07
C ILE A 140 8.97 -3.17 4.37
N ALA A 141 8.90 -4.45 4.01
CA ALA A 141 7.71 -5.04 3.43
C ALA A 141 7.14 -6.11 4.37
N VAL A 142 5.85 -5.99 4.66
CA VAL A 142 5.09 -7.01 5.41
C VAL A 142 4.01 -7.60 4.52
N GLY A 143 3.55 -8.80 4.85
CA GLY A 143 2.40 -9.42 4.21
C GLY A 143 1.09 -8.73 4.59
N GLY A 144 -0.02 -9.25 4.12
CA GLY A 144 -1.36 -8.76 4.38
C GLY A 144 -2.39 -9.80 4.02
N GLY A 145 -3.60 -9.37 3.65
CA GLY A 145 -4.64 -10.24 3.13
C GLY A 145 -4.23 -10.95 1.84
N GLY A 146 -5.09 -11.81 1.39
CA GLY A 146 -4.89 -12.66 0.23
C GLY A 146 -5.33 -14.08 0.55
N TYR A 147 -6.34 -14.56 -0.14
CA TYR A 147 -7.07 -15.77 0.24
C TYR A 147 -7.05 -16.83 -0.87
N ASP A 148 -6.51 -16.51 -2.03
CA ASP A 148 -6.09 -17.50 -3.02
C ASP A 148 -4.64 -17.92 -2.76
N ILE A 149 -4.48 -18.85 -1.83
CA ILE A 149 -3.17 -19.29 -1.31
C ILE A 149 -2.35 -20.12 -2.30
N TRP A 150 -2.96 -20.58 -3.38
CA TRP A 150 -2.29 -21.45 -4.34
C TRP A 150 -1.85 -20.74 -5.62
N ARG A 151 -2.66 -19.83 -6.12
CA ARG A 151 -2.42 -19.18 -7.43
C ARG A 151 -1.83 -17.79 -7.28
N VAL A 152 -2.28 -17.02 -6.26
CA VAL A 152 -1.97 -15.59 -6.13
C VAL A 152 -0.83 -15.34 -5.14
N ILE A 153 -1.00 -15.73 -3.88
CA ILE A 153 -0.05 -15.39 -2.81
C ILE A 153 1.40 -15.78 -3.12
N PRO A 154 1.71 -17.01 -3.55
CA PRO A 154 3.11 -17.39 -3.80
C PRO A 154 3.77 -16.53 -4.88
N ARG A 155 2.97 -16.11 -5.88
CA ARG A 155 3.47 -15.27 -6.99
C ARG A 155 3.60 -13.80 -6.57
N ALA A 156 2.63 -13.26 -5.85
CA ALA A 156 2.64 -11.87 -5.43
C ALA A 156 3.80 -11.60 -4.44
N TRP A 157 3.93 -12.40 -3.40
CA TRP A 157 4.96 -12.18 -2.38
C TRP A 157 6.37 -12.59 -2.82
N SER A 158 6.51 -13.56 -3.74
CA SER A 158 7.83 -13.84 -4.32
C SER A 158 8.38 -12.66 -5.13
N ARG A 159 7.51 -11.87 -5.77
CA ARG A 159 7.95 -10.65 -6.50
C ARG A 159 8.51 -9.59 -5.57
N ILE A 160 7.94 -9.42 -4.39
CA ILE A 160 8.48 -8.50 -3.38
C ILE A 160 9.88 -8.94 -2.97
N TRP A 161 10.04 -10.23 -2.66
CA TRP A 161 11.35 -10.80 -2.31
C TRP A 161 12.38 -10.64 -3.43
N MET A 162 11.99 -10.91 -4.66
CA MET A 162 12.87 -10.75 -5.83
C MET A 162 13.30 -9.31 -6.02
N GLU A 163 12.38 -8.36 -5.90
CA GLU A 163 12.67 -6.94 -6.03
C GLU A 163 13.60 -6.44 -4.92
N MET A 164 13.39 -6.85 -3.68
CA MET A 164 14.25 -6.50 -2.54
C MET A 164 15.68 -7.04 -2.70
N ASN A 165 15.86 -8.13 -3.43
CA ASN A 165 17.16 -8.76 -3.68
C ASN A 165 17.74 -8.42 -5.06
N GLU A 166 17.13 -7.48 -5.79
CA GLU A 166 17.55 -7.09 -7.16
C GLU A 166 17.74 -8.31 -8.09
N SER A 167 16.90 -9.32 -7.91
CA SER A 167 17.02 -10.57 -8.69
C SER A 167 16.56 -10.36 -10.12
N SER A 168 17.43 -10.68 -11.09
CA SER A 168 17.15 -10.57 -12.53
C SER A 168 16.14 -11.59 -13.08
N HIS A 169 15.59 -12.46 -12.24
CA HIS A 169 14.68 -13.55 -12.63
C HIS A 169 13.19 -13.22 -12.58
N VAL A 170 12.82 -11.95 -12.71
CA VAL A 170 11.42 -11.51 -12.65
C VAL A 170 10.64 -11.78 -13.95
N ASN A 171 11.29 -12.32 -14.97
CA ASN A 171 10.67 -12.64 -16.27
C ASN A 171 10.37 -14.13 -16.37
N GLY A 172 9.23 -14.56 -15.81
CA GLY A 172 8.71 -15.90 -15.95
C GLY A 172 7.20 -15.94 -15.82
#